data_ec82bf9980e7b30278aca606a28f19f2
#
_entry.id   ec82bf9980e7b30278aca606a28f19f2
#
_cell.length_a   1.000
_cell.length_b   1.000
_cell.length_c   1.000
_cell.angle_alpha   90.00
_cell.angle_beta   90.00
_cell.angle_gamma   90.00
#
_symmetry.space_group_name_H-M   'P 1'
#
loop_
_entity.id
_entity.type
_entity.pdbx_description
1 polymer ?
#
loop_
_entity_poly.entity_id
_entity_poly.type
_entity_poly.pdbx_seq_one_letter_code
_entity_poly.pdbx_strand_id
1 'polypeptide(L)'
;LWRNSRGDRGVARQLNDARLAQALAMGMASGMPLEEAVELASGLMEDVPQAKARCQDCLARLDKGDRLSLAMKESGLLPAAPCRLLELGQRGGSGDAAMEKIAANLSEESEAALEDRVSRVEPALVLVCSFLVGLILLSVMLPLMHIMSAIG
;
A
#
# COMPACT_ATOMS: atom_id res chain seq x y z
N LEU A 1 -2.94 -14.31 -13.23
CA LEU A 1 -3.07 -13.00 -13.93
C LEU A 1 -3.93 -12.01 -13.17
N TRP A 2 -5.04 -12.43 -12.66
CA TRP A 2 -5.99 -11.55 -11.96
C TRP A 2 -5.49 -11.12 -10.56
N ARG A 3 -4.79 -11.99 -9.88
CA ARG A 3 -4.20 -11.73 -8.56
C ARG A 3 -3.03 -10.74 -8.63
N ASN A 4 -2.25 -10.81 -9.71
CA ASN A 4 -1.12 -9.90 -9.94
C ASN A 4 -1.54 -8.46 -10.27
N SER A 5 -2.68 -8.31 -10.98
CA SER A 5 -3.18 -7.00 -11.35
C SER A 5 -3.79 -6.21 -10.18
N ARG A 6 -4.24 -6.91 -9.13
CA ARG A 6 -4.80 -6.28 -7.92
C ARG A 6 -3.74 -5.81 -6.93
N GLY A 7 -2.55 -6.39 -6.99
CA GLY A 7 -1.49 -6.11 -6.02
C GLY A 7 -0.87 -4.72 -6.12
N ASP A 8 -1.15 -3.97 -7.20
CA ASP A 8 -0.53 -2.67 -7.43
C ASP A 8 -1.54 -1.54 -7.65
N ARG A 9 -2.77 -1.69 -7.18
CA ARG A 9 -3.82 -0.66 -7.31
C ARG A 9 -4.39 -0.27 -5.95
N GLY A 10 -4.65 1.02 -5.78
CA GLY A 10 -5.26 1.54 -4.58
C GLY A 10 -4.38 1.40 -3.34
N VAL A 11 -4.92 0.76 -2.29
CA VAL A 11 -4.23 0.59 -1.00
C VAL A 11 -2.97 -0.27 -1.11
N ALA A 12 -3.01 -1.31 -1.96
CA ALA A 12 -1.83 -2.16 -2.20
C ALA A 12 -0.67 -1.35 -2.79
N ARG A 13 -0.97 -0.44 -3.72
CA ARG A 13 0.04 0.45 -4.29
C ARG A 13 0.62 1.39 -3.22
N GLN A 14 -0.22 1.96 -2.37
CA GLN A 14 0.24 2.82 -1.28
C GLN A 14 1.14 2.08 -0.31
N LEU A 15 0.81 0.83 0.04
CA LEU A 15 1.64 -0.03 0.88
C LEU A 15 2.98 -0.34 0.22
N ASN A 16 2.98 -0.64 -1.07
CA ASN A 16 4.19 -0.91 -1.83
C ASN A 16 5.08 0.32 -1.92
N ASP A 17 4.50 1.48 -2.17
CA ASP A 17 5.22 2.76 -2.21
C ASP A 17 5.83 3.08 -0.83
N ALA A 18 5.10 2.83 0.26
CA ALA A 18 5.59 3.01 1.61
C ALA A 18 6.75 2.06 1.93
N ARG A 19 6.67 0.79 1.55
CA ARG A 19 7.75 -0.20 1.71
C ARG A 19 9.00 0.21 0.94
N LEU A 20 8.82 0.64 -0.30
CA LEU A 20 9.91 1.12 -1.13
C LEU A 20 10.60 2.32 -0.51
N ALA A 21 9.83 3.30 -0.06
CA ALA A 21 10.36 4.50 0.58
C ALA A 21 11.11 4.18 1.88
N GLN A 22 10.61 3.24 2.69
CA GLN A 22 11.28 2.78 3.91
C GLN A 22 12.61 2.08 3.59
N ALA A 23 12.62 1.20 2.59
CA ALA A 23 13.83 0.51 2.16
C ALA A 23 14.89 1.50 1.65
N LEU A 24 14.47 2.49 0.87
CA LEU A 24 15.35 3.54 0.37
C LEU A 24 15.89 4.41 1.51
N ALA A 25 15.05 4.78 2.47
CA ALA A 25 15.45 5.57 3.62
C ALA A 25 16.47 4.84 4.49
N MET A 26 16.25 3.55 4.73
CA MET A 26 17.19 2.69 5.47
C MET A 26 18.53 2.55 4.72
N GLY A 27 18.49 2.32 3.43
CA GLY A 27 19.68 2.20 2.60
C GLY A 27 20.52 3.47 2.62
N MET A 28 19.88 4.61 2.45
CA MET A 28 20.55 5.91 2.49
C MET A 28 21.10 6.25 3.87
N ALA A 29 20.36 5.95 4.93
CA ALA A 29 20.81 6.15 6.31
C ALA A 29 22.02 5.29 6.66
N SER A 30 22.16 4.12 6.05
CA SER A 30 23.31 3.23 6.21
C SER A 30 24.54 3.66 5.41
N GLY A 31 24.42 4.74 4.63
CA GLY A 31 25.50 5.23 3.77
C GLY A 31 25.62 4.50 2.42
N MET A 32 24.63 3.71 2.04
CA MET A 32 24.61 3.06 0.74
C MET A 32 24.47 4.08 -0.39
N PRO A 33 25.14 3.87 -1.53
CA PRO A 33 24.84 4.62 -2.73
C PRO A 33 23.38 4.43 -3.14
N LEU A 34 22.81 5.45 -3.75
CA LEU A 34 21.42 5.49 -4.19
C LEU A 34 21.04 4.32 -5.10
N GLU A 35 21.92 3.97 -6.02
CA GLU A 35 21.74 2.85 -6.95
C GLU A 35 21.61 1.52 -6.21
N GLU A 36 22.45 1.27 -5.23
CA GLU A 36 22.38 0.06 -4.42
C GLU A 36 21.12 0.01 -3.57
N ALA A 37 20.68 1.15 -3.03
CA ALA A 37 19.45 1.22 -2.26
C ALA A 37 18.22 0.90 -3.12
N VAL A 38 18.16 1.40 -4.35
CA VAL A 38 17.08 1.10 -5.30
C VAL A 38 17.12 -0.37 -5.72
N GLU A 39 18.29 -0.94 -5.94
CA GLU A 39 18.47 -2.35 -6.28
C GLU A 39 17.98 -3.26 -5.14
N LEU A 40 18.34 -2.92 -3.91
CA LEU A 40 17.86 -3.64 -2.72
C LEU A 40 16.35 -3.57 -2.59
N ALA A 41 15.78 -2.39 -2.80
CA ALA A 41 14.32 -2.19 -2.79
C ALA A 41 13.63 -3.00 -3.89
N SER A 42 14.24 -3.11 -5.07
CA SER A 42 13.78 -3.96 -6.16
C SER A 42 13.72 -5.43 -5.75
N GLY A 43 14.73 -5.90 -5.03
CA GLY A 43 14.77 -7.28 -4.51
C GLY A 43 13.65 -7.55 -3.49
N LEU A 44 13.29 -6.58 -2.69
CA LEU A 44 12.19 -6.71 -1.73
C LEU A 44 10.80 -6.74 -2.38
N MET A 45 10.70 -6.28 -3.63
CA MET A 45 9.43 -6.20 -4.39
C MET A 45 9.30 -7.29 -5.46
N GLU A 46 9.96 -8.43 -5.26
CA GLU A 46 9.87 -9.56 -6.23
C GLU A 46 8.46 -10.10 -6.40
N ASP A 47 7.65 -10.06 -5.34
CA ASP A 47 6.26 -10.50 -5.35
C ASP A 47 5.33 -9.56 -6.17
N VAL A 48 5.79 -8.36 -6.52
CA VAL A 48 5.00 -7.36 -7.25
C VAL A 48 5.75 -6.99 -8.53
N PRO A 49 5.46 -7.68 -9.66
CA PRO A 49 6.18 -7.45 -10.92
C PRO A 49 6.16 -6.02 -11.42
N GLN A 50 5.06 -5.31 -11.18
CA GLN A 50 4.92 -3.91 -11.61
C GLN A 50 5.83 -2.97 -10.81
N ALA A 51 5.95 -3.19 -9.50
CA ALA A 51 6.86 -2.43 -8.65
C ALA A 51 8.33 -2.71 -9.02
N LYS A 52 8.64 -3.96 -9.30
CA LYS A 52 9.97 -4.36 -9.77
C LYS A 52 10.33 -3.70 -11.11
N ALA A 53 9.40 -3.64 -12.04
CA ALA A 53 9.58 -2.98 -13.33
C ALA A 53 9.84 -1.48 -13.16
N ARG A 54 9.13 -0.82 -12.24
CA ARG A 54 9.38 0.59 -11.93
C ARG A 54 10.77 0.82 -11.32
N CYS A 55 11.19 -0.06 -10.43
CA CYS A 55 12.55 0.01 -9.86
C CYS A 55 13.62 -0.15 -10.93
N GLN A 56 13.45 -1.08 -11.84
CA GLN A 56 14.38 -1.30 -12.96
C GLN A 56 14.43 -0.10 -13.91
N ASP A 57 13.29 0.51 -14.21
CA ASP A 57 13.23 1.73 -15.00
C ASP A 57 13.94 2.90 -14.30
N CYS A 58 13.75 3.04 -12.99
CA CYS A 58 14.44 4.02 -12.19
C CYS A 58 15.96 3.83 -12.24
N LEU A 59 16.44 2.59 -12.08
CA LEU A 59 17.87 2.26 -12.17
C LEU A 59 18.45 2.60 -13.54
N ALA A 60 17.74 2.28 -14.62
CA ALA A 60 18.17 2.59 -15.97
C ALA A 60 18.29 4.11 -16.19
N ARG A 61 17.37 4.89 -15.63
CA ARG A 61 17.43 6.37 -15.70
C ARG A 61 18.59 6.93 -14.87
N LEU A 62 18.86 6.37 -13.71
CA LEU A 62 20.03 6.74 -12.88
C LEU A 62 21.34 6.46 -13.62
N ASP A 63 21.44 5.33 -14.30
CA ASP A 63 22.61 4.96 -15.11
C ASP A 63 22.84 5.96 -16.26
N LYS A 64 21.81 6.57 -16.79
CA LYS A 64 21.90 7.60 -17.82
C LYS A 64 22.32 8.98 -17.28
N GLY A 65 22.45 9.09 -15.96
CA GLY A 65 22.85 10.32 -15.30
C GLY A 65 21.71 11.24 -14.86
N ASP A 66 20.47 10.75 -14.88
CA ASP A 66 19.32 11.49 -14.36
C ASP A 66 19.43 11.67 -12.85
N ARG A 67 18.89 12.77 -12.34
CA ARG A 67 18.80 12.99 -10.90
C ARG A 67 17.83 11.99 -10.27
N LEU A 68 18.06 11.60 -9.02
CA LEU A 68 17.21 10.65 -8.33
C LEU A 68 15.73 11.04 -8.30
N SER A 69 15.45 12.30 -7.98
CA SER A 69 14.07 12.82 -7.96
C SER A 69 13.37 12.70 -9.31
N LEU A 70 14.09 13.03 -10.39
CA LEU A 70 13.59 12.92 -11.75
C LEU A 70 13.39 11.47 -12.16
N ALA A 71 14.37 10.62 -11.88
CA ALA A 71 14.31 9.18 -12.18
C ALA A 71 13.12 8.52 -11.47
N MET A 72 12.88 8.82 -10.21
CA MET A 72 11.76 8.31 -9.45
C MET A 72 10.42 8.80 -9.97
N LYS A 73 10.33 10.08 -10.35
CA LYS A 73 9.11 10.66 -10.90
C LYS A 73 8.74 10.04 -12.25
N GLU A 74 9.72 9.97 -13.15
CA GLU A 74 9.52 9.46 -14.52
C GLU A 74 9.25 7.96 -14.55
N SER A 75 9.88 7.20 -13.66
CA SER A 75 9.64 5.75 -13.54
C SER A 75 8.33 5.42 -12.82
N GLY A 76 7.71 6.39 -12.18
CA GLY A 76 6.50 6.18 -11.40
C GLY A 76 6.74 5.48 -10.06
N LEU A 77 7.98 5.45 -9.59
CA LEU A 77 8.35 4.79 -8.34
C LEU A 77 7.74 5.49 -7.12
N LEU A 78 7.73 6.81 -7.12
CA LEU A 78 7.10 7.63 -6.09
C LEU A 78 6.15 8.67 -6.71
N PRO A 79 5.11 9.10 -5.97
CA PRO A 79 4.26 10.21 -6.41
C PRO A 79 5.05 11.52 -6.60
N ALA A 80 4.48 12.46 -7.34
CA ALA A 80 5.15 13.72 -7.68
C ALA A 80 5.50 14.57 -6.46
N ALA A 81 4.62 14.64 -5.45
CA ALA A 81 4.84 15.46 -4.26
C ALA A 81 6.05 14.99 -3.41
N PRO A 82 6.19 13.68 -3.09
CA PRO A 82 7.41 13.17 -2.47
C PRO A 82 8.68 13.40 -3.28
N CYS A 83 8.60 13.29 -4.60
CA CYS A 83 9.76 13.57 -5.47
C CYS A 83 10.23 15.02 -5.36
N ARG A 84 9.32 15.97 -5.27
CA ARG A 84 9.67 17.38 -5.03
C ARG A 84 10.35 17.59 -3.70
N LEU A 85 9.85 16.95 -2.64
CA LEU A 85 10.44 17.02 -1.31
C LEU A 85 11.87 16.47 -1.32
N LEU A 86 12.07 15.35 -2.01
CA LEU A 86 13.38 14.72 -2.16
C LEU A 86 14.34 15.64 -2.93
N GLU A 87 13.90 16.27 -3.99
CA GLU A 87 14.69 17.22 -4.77
C GLU A 87 15.16 18.40 -3.91
N LEU A 88 14.27 18.98 -3.13
CA LEU A 88 14.60 20.06 -2.19
C LEU A 88 15.61 19.61 -1.14
N GLY A 89 15.42 18.42 -0.58
CA GLY A 89 16.34 17.83 0.39
C GLY A 89 17.72 17.59 -0.19
N GLN A 90 17.81 17.08 -1.40
CA GLN A 90 19.09 16.83 -2.09
C GLN A 90 19.84 18.13 -2.38
N ARG A 91 19.15 19.19 -2.78
CA ARG A 91 19.76 20.51 -2.99
C ARG A 91 20.34 21.10 -1.71
N GLY A 92 19.70 20.84 -0.56
CA GLY A 92 20.18 21.27 0.75
C GLY A 92 21.20 20.34 1.41
N GLY A 93 21.60 19.26 0.74
CA GLY A 93 22.53 18.27 1.29
C GLY A 93 21.93 17.34 2.31
N SER A 94 20.61 17.30 2.48
CA SER A 94 19.89 16.49 3.46
C SER A 94 18.91 15.51 2.80
N GLY A 95 19.36 14.83 1.74
CA GLY A 95 18.56 13.86 1.00
C GLY A 95 18.07 12.69 1.85
N ASP A 96 18.92 12.20 2.78
CA ASP A 96 18.59 11.11 3.70
C ASP A 96 17.42 11.48 4.62
N ALA A 97 17.47 12.68 5.20
CA ALA A 97 16.42 13.19 6.09
C ALA A 97 15.11 13.39 5.32
N ALA A 98 15.18 13.89 4.08
CA ALA A 98 14.02 14.04 3.21
C ALA A 98 13.39 12.69 2.88
N MET A 99 14.19 11.69 2.56
CA MET A 99 13.70 10.33 2.26
C MET A 99 13.05 9.68 3.48
N GLU A 100 13.64 9.84 4.66
CA GLU A 100 13.07 9.36 5.92
C GLU A 100 11.70 9.96 6.19
N LYS A 101 11.55 11.27 5.97
CA LYS A 101 10.27 11.98 6.10
C LYS A 101 9.24 11.50 5.08
N ILE A 102 9.65 11.27 3.84
CA ILE A 102 8.80 10.71 2.80
C ILE A 102 8.31 9.32 3.19
N ALA A 103 9.19 8.47 3.69
CA ALA A 103 8.86 7.12 4.14
C ALA A 103 7.84 7.15 5.28
N ALA A 104 8.01 8.04 6.26
CA ALA A 104 7.08 8.22 7.36
C ALA A 104 5.70 8.67 6.87
N ASN A 105 5.64 9.66 5.98
CA ASN A 105 4.38 10.18 5.42
C ASN A 105 3.62 9.11 4.62
N LEU A 106 4.32 8.37 3.78
CA LEU A 106 3.70 7.29 2.99
C LEU A 106 3.21 6.15 3.87
N SER A 107 3.93 5.83 4.94
CA SER A 107 3.52 4.83 5.93
C SER A 107 2.24 5.26 6.66
N GLU A 108 2.14 6.51 7.09
CA GLU A 108 0.94 7.06 7.72
C GLU A 108 -0.27 7.04 6.76
N GLU A 109 -0.08 7.45 5.52
CA GLU A 109 -1.13 7.42 4.50
C GLU A 109 -1.62 5.99 4.22
N SER A 110 -0.72 5.02 4.18
CA SER A 110 -1.08 3.62 3.96
C SER A 110 -1.84 3.03 5.14
N GLU A 111 -1.46 3.36 6.38
CA GLU A 111 -2.17 2.95 7.59
C GLU A 111 -3.57 3.55 7.64
N ALA A 112 -3.71 4.84 7.34
CA ALA A 112 -5.01 5.52 7.28
C ALA A 112 -5.92 4.89 6.24
N ALA A 113 -5.40 4.54 5.07
CA ALA A 113 -6.16 3.87 4.01
C ALA A 113 -6.61 2.46 4.42
N LEU A 114 -5.78 1.71 5.16
CA LEU A 114 -6.14 0.41 5.71
C LEU A 114 -7.22 0.52 6.77
N GLU A 115 -7.11 1.46 7.69
CA GLU A 115 -8.11 1.72 8.72
C GLU A 115 -9.47 2.08 8.12
N ASP A 116 -9.49 2.91 7.07
CA ASP A 116 -10.71 3.27 6.37
C ASP A 116 -11.39 2.03 5.74
N ARG A 117 -10.63 1.11 5.17
CA ARG A 117 -11.15 -0.14 4.62
C ARG A 117 -11.69 -1.07 5.69
N VAL A 118 -10.97 -1.25 6.78
CA VAL A 118 -11.40 -2.08 7.91
C VAL A 118 -12.67 -1.50 8.54
N SER A 119 -12.74 -0.19 8.68
CA SER A 119 -13.90 0.54 9.18
C SER A 119 -15.15 0.34 8.31
N ARG A 120 -15.00 0.16 7.00
CA ARG A 120 -16.12 -0.14 6.09
C ARG A 120 -16.55 -1.59 6.12
N VAL A 121 -15.63 -2.50 6.36
CA VAL A 121 -15.90 -3.95 6.42
C VAL A 121 -16.66 -4.31 7.69
N GLU A 122 -16.34 -3.68 8.80
CA GLU A 122 -16.96 -3.95 10.10
C GLU A 122 -18.50 -3.77 10.10
N PRO A 123 -19.07 -2.65 9.64
CA PRO A 123 -20.52 -2.51 9.53
C PRO A 123 -21.17 -3.54 8.61
N ALA A 124 -20.52 -3.90 7.50
CA ALA A 124 -21.00 -4.91 6.57
C ALA A 124 -21.09 -6.28 7.22
N LEU A 125 -20.08 -6.67 8.00
CA LEU A 125 -20.05 -7.93 8.76
C LEU A 125 -21.17 -8.00 9.78
N VAL A 126 -21.41 -6.92 10.52
CA VAL A 126 -22.50 -6.82 11.50
C VAL A 126 -23.87 -7.01 10.83
N LEU A 127 -24.09 -6.37 9.68
CA LEU A 127 -25.34 -6.50 8.92
C LEU A 127 -25.56 -7.93 8.44
N VAL A 128 -24.52 -8.58 7.90
CA VAL A 128 -24.60 -9.98 7.43
C VAL A 128 -24.90 -10.93 8.59
N CYS A 129 -24.22 -10.78 9.71
CA CYS A 129 -24.45 -11.60 10.91
C CYS A 129 -25.87 -11.41 11.45
N SER A 130 -26.37 -10.17 11.50
CA SER A 130 -27.73 -9.86 11.94
C SER A 130 -28.79 -10.51 11.04
N PHE A 131 -28.55 -10.47 9.74
CA PHE A 131 -29.44 -11.10 8.76
C PHE A 131 -29.49 -12.61 8.92
N LEU A 132 -28.33 -13.27 9.12
CA LEU A 132 -28.25 -14.70 9.36
C LEU A 132 -28.96 -15.11 10.64
N VAL A 133 -28.75 -14.38 11.73
CA VAL A 133 -29.43 -14.63 13.01
C VAL A 133 -30.93 -14.47 12.87
N GLY A 134 -31.38 -13.45 12.17
CA GLY A 134 -32.80 -13.22 11.88
C GLY A 134 -33.43 -14.37 11.09
N LEU A 135 -32.74 -14.88 10.08
CA LEU A 135 -33.19 -16.05 9.30
C LEU A 135 -33.30 -17.31 10.16
N ILE A 136 -32.32 -17.55 11.02
CA ILE A 136 -32.34 -18.70 11.94
C ILE A 136 -33.52 -18.61 12.91
N LEU A 137 -33.75 -17.45 13.49
CA LEU A 137 -34.89 -17.19 14.39
C LEU A 137 -36.22 -17.41 13.69
N LEU A 138 -36.39 -16.90 12.47
CA LEU A 138 -37.58 -17.12 11.68
C LEU A 138 -37.80 -18.59 11.35
N SER A 139 -36.73 -19.30 11.02
CA SER A 139 -36.76 -20.73 10.70
C SER A 139 -37.21 -21.59 11.90
N VAL A 140 -36.87 -21.17 13.12
CA VAL A 140 -37.30 -21.84 14.35
C VAL A 140 -38.72 -21.43 14.76
N MET A 141 -39.07 -20.18 14.57
CA MET A 141 -40.39 -19.63 14.94
C MET A 141 -41.55 -20.14 14.09
N LEU A 142 -41.35 -20.30 12.77
CA LEU A 142 -42.38 -20.75 11.85
C LEU A 142 -42.95 -22.14 12.19
N PRO A 143 -42.16 -23.18 12.45
CA PRO A 143 -42.68 -24.46 12.89
C PRO A 143 -43.41 -24.40 14.23
N LEU A 144 -42.95 -23.58 15.17
CA LEU A 144 -43.55 -23.39 16.46
C LEU A 144 -44.94 -22.77 16.36
N MET A 145 -45.09 -21.75 15.50
CA MET A 145 -46.40 -21.13 15.20
C MET A 145 -47.36 -22.13 14.55
N HIS A 146 -46.86 -22.99 13.67
CA HIS A 146 -47.63 -24.03 13.01
C HIS A 146 -48.13 -25.07 14.02
N ILE A 147 -47.31 -25.48 14.97
CA ILE A 147 -47.63 -26.42 16.07
C ILE A 147 -48.70 -25.78 17.00
N MET A 148 -48.51 -24.50 17.39
CA MET A 148 -49.45 -23.78 18.22
C MET A 148 -50.82 -23.60 17.53
N SER A 149 -50.83 -23.33 16.24
CA SER A 149 -52.06 -23.21 15.44
C SER A 149 -52.79 -24.54 15.29
N ALA A 150 -52.04 -25.66 15.26
CA ALA A 150 -52.64 -26.99 15.18
C ALA A 150 -53.22 -27.48 16.52
N ILE A 151 -52.68 -27.02 17.65
CA ILE A 151 -53.14 -27.37 19.01
C ILE A 151 -54.30 -26.44 19.46
N GLY A 152 -54.29 -25.20 18.99
CA GLY A 152 -55.32 -24.20 19.25
C GLY A 152 -56.45 -24.26 18.26
#